data_4956c6e34e1e67dffebcc2ae6ff4ce81
#
_entry.id   4956c6e34e1e67dffebcc2ae6ff4ce81
#
_cell.length_a   1.000
_cell.length_b   1.000
_cell.length_c   1.000
_cell.angle_alpha   90.00
_cell.angle_beta   90.00
_cell.angle_gamma   90.00
#
_symmetry.space_group_name_H-M   'P 1'
#
loop_
_entity.id
_entity.type
_entity.pdbx_description
1 polymer ?
#
loop_
_entity_poly.entity_id
_entity_poly.type
_entity_poly.pdbx_seq_one_letter_code
_entity_poly.pdbx_strand_id
1 'polypeptide(L)'
;MFKHQAVLTGIACALAFATAAAHAADKPLKSIGITVGSLGNPYFVTIARGAEARAKQINPGAKVTAVSADYDLNKQFTQIDNFISAHVDMILLNAADPKAIEPAVKKAQAAGITVIAVDVAAAGANATVQTNNVKAGELACDFLAKKLGGKGNVIIENGPQVSAVVDRVNGCKTVLAKNPGIKLLSADQDGKGSREGGMNAMQGYLTRFPKLDGVFTINDPQAVGSDLAAKQLSRTGIVITSVDGAPDIETALKGNTLVQASSSQDPWAMAQQAVNVGYGIMNGQKPANPMILIEPALITRDNVKSYKGWSAPH
;
A
#
# COMPACT_ATOMS: atom_id res chain seq x y z
N MET A 1 -27.73 9.76 94.61
CA MET A 1 -26.40 9.88 93.95
C MET A 1 -26.44 9.03 92.69
N PHE A 2 -26.82 9.62 91.52
CA PHE A 2 -26.79 8.93 90.27
C PHE A 2 -26.08 9.81 89.26
N LYS A 3 -24.94 9.32 88.74
CA LYS A 3 -24.14 9.97 87.69
C LYS A 3 -24.69 9.57 86.33
N HIS A 4 -25.09 10.54 85.55
CA HIS A 4 -25.44 10.36 84.13
C HIS A 4 -24.17 10.52 83.31
N GLN A 5 -23.82 9.47 82.56
CA GLN A 5 -22.81 9.54 81.48
C GLN A 5 -23.56 9.78 80.17
N ALA A 6 -23.18 10.92 79.50
CA ALA A 6 -23.62 11.19 78.16
C ALA A 6 -22.65 10.57 77.15
N VAL A 7 -23.14 9.74 76.28
CA VAL A 7 -22.40 9.17 75.14
C VAL A 7 -22.60 10.06 73.95
N LEU A 8 -21.54 10.72 73.50
CA LEU A 8 -21.49 11.44 72.23
C LEU A 8 -21.14 10.48 71.08
N THR A 9 -22.13 10.21 70.21
CA THR A 9 -21.94 9.46 69.00
C THR A 9 -21.57 10.43 67.88
N GLY A 10 -20.26 10.41 67.48
CA GLY A 10 -19.76 11.16 66.35
C GLY A 10 -20.05 10.47 65.02
N ILE A 11 -20.86 11.08 64.16
CA ILE A 11 -21.12 10.62 62.79
C ILE A 11 -20.00 11.20 61.90
N ALA A 12 -19.07 10.35 61.46
CA ALA A 12 -18.05 10.71 60.47
C ALA A 12 -18.68 10.53 59.06
N CYS A 13 -19.06 11.62 58.40
CA CYS A 13 -19.41 11.63 56.98
C CYS A 13 -18.14 11.47 56.12
N ALA A 14 -17.89 10.29 55.61
CA ALA A 14 -16.86 10.06 54.57
C ALA A 14 -17.40 10.58 53.23
N LEU A 15 -16.92 11.73 52.81
CA LEU A 15 -17.10 12.23 51.43
C LEU A 15 -16.21 11.38 50.48
N ALA A 16 -16.82 10.43 49.77
CA ALA A 16 -16.18 9.76 48.66
C ALA A 16 -16.13 10.69 47.45
N PHE A 17 -14.96 11.27 47.20
CA PHE A 17 -14.69 11.95 45.90
C PHE A 17 -14.60 10.90 44.83
N ALA A 18 -15.69 10.69 44.09
CA ALA A 18 -15.65 9.98 42.83
C ALA A 18 -14.94 10.87 41.81
N THR A 19 -13.66 10.63 41.57
CA THR A 19 -12.93 11.22 40.43
C THR A 19 -13.50 10.61 39.17
N ALA A 20 -14.49 11.24 38.57
CA ALA A 20 -14.89 10.98 37.21
C ALA A 20 -13.68 11.32 36.31
N ALA A 21 -12.99 10.29 35.80
CA ALA A 21 -12.04 10.48 34.73
C ALA A 21 -12.80 11.08 33.55
N ALA A 22 -12.67 12.39 33.38
CA ALA A 22 -13.18 13.05 32.18
C ALA A 22 -12.42 12.48 30.98
N HIS A 23 -13.04 11.56 30.23
CA HIS A 23 -12.54 11.19 28.92
C HIS A 23 -12.60 12.48 28.10
N ALA A 24 -11.43 13.02 27.74
CA ALA A 24 -11.36 14.10 26.76
C ALA A 24 -12.09 13.60 25.49
N ALA A 25 -13.04 14.41 25.01
CA ALA A 25 -13.74 14.09 23.77
C ALA A 25 -12.72 13.90 22.63
N ASP A 26 -12.94 12.90 21.79
CA ASP A 26 -12.07 12.62 20.66
C ASP A 26 -11.90 13.89 19.79
N LYS A 27 -10.67 14.13 19.35
CA LYS A 27 -10.39 15.21 18.39
C LYS A 27 -11.11 14.89 17.08
N PRO A 28 -11.94 15.79 16.56
CA PRO A 28 -12.63 15.52 15.30
C PRO A 28 -11.64 15.47 14.13
N LEU A 29 -11.81 14.49 13.25
CA LEU A 29 -11.09 14.42 11.98
C LEU A 29 -11.79 15.35 10.98
N LYS A 30 -11.23 16.52 10.69
CA LYS A 30 -11.84 17.54 9.80
C LYS A 30 -11.27 17.48 8.40
N SER A 31 -9.99 17.11 8.25
CA SER A 31 -9.32 17.15 6.95
C SER A 31 -8.17 16.16 6.83
N ILE A 32 -8.06 15.55 5.63
CA ILE A 32 -6.96 14.66 5.26
C ILE A 32 -6.35 15.17 3.95
N GLY A 33 -5.03 15.36 3.94
CA GLY A 33 -4.23 15.48 2.73
C GLY A 33 -3.71 14.12 2.30
N ILE A 34 -3.81 13.77 1.03
CA ILE A 34 -3.27 12.53 0.47
C ILE A 34 -2.31 12.90 -0.65
N THR A 35 -1.05 12.45 -0.56
CA THR A 35 -0.08 12.56 -1.65
C THR A 35 0.35 11.16 -2.08
N VAL A 36 0.18 10.86 -3.37
CA VAL A 36 0.38 9.53 -3.96
C VAL A 36 1.29 9.58 -5.18
N GLY A 37 1.81 8.42 -5.58
CA GLY A 37 2.73 8.31 -6.71
C GLY A 37 2.12 8.78 -8.02
N SER A 38 0.92 8.32 -8.39
CA SER A 38 0.27 8.74 -9.65
C SER A 38 -1.24 8.51 -9.63
N LEU A 39 -2.03 9.57 -9.74
CA LEU A 39 -3.50 9.46 -9.89
C LEU A 39 -3.95 8.92 -11.25
N GLY A 40 -3.03 8.74 -12.20
CA GLY A 40 -3.29 8.00 -13.43
C GLY A 40 -3.37 6.48 -13.21
N ASN A 41 -2.91 5.97 -12.07
CA ASN A 41 -3.07 4.57 -11.70
C ASN A 41 -4.34 4.39 -10.84
N PRO A 42 -5.29 3.52 -11.22
CA PRO A 42 -6.54 3.28 -10.49
C PRO A 42 -6.33 2.80 -9.05
N TYR A 43 -5.20 2.22 -8.73
CA TYR A 43 -4.80 1.84 -7.38
C TYR A 43 -4.88 3.03 -6.42
N PHE A 44 -4.22 4.13 -6.77
CA PHE A 44 -4.20 5.33 -5.92
C PHE A 44 -5.55 6.07 -5.87
N VAL A 45 -6.35 5.98 -6.94
CA VAL A 45 -7.73 6.46 -6.93
C VAL A 45 -8.57 5.67 -5.92
N THR A 46 -8.36 4.35 -5.82
CA THR A 46 -9.05 3.49 -4.85
C THR A 46 -8.62 3.81 -3.42
N ILE A 47 -7.32 4.06 -3.19
CA ILE A 47 -6.83 4.56 -1.88
C ILE A 47 -7.52 5.86 -1.50
N ALA A 48 -7.58 6.85 -2.40
CA ALA A 48 -8.21 8.13 -2.11
C ALA A 48 -9.70 7.98 -1.76
N ARG A 49 -10.45 7.16 -2.50
CA ARG A 49 -11.87 6.87 -2.24
C ARG A 49 -12.08 6.12 -0.93
N GLY A 50 -11.27 5.11 -0.63
CA GLY A 50 -11.33 4.35 0.62
C GLY A 50 -11.07 5.24 1.84
N ALA A 51 -10.07 6.12 1.74
CA ALA A 51 -9.78 7.11 2.78
C ALA A 51 -10.92 8.11 2.97
N GLU A 52 -11.48 8.64 1.88
CA GLU A 52 -12.63 9.55 1.93
C GLU A 52 -13.86 8.90 2.56
N ALA A 53 -14.18 7.67 2.16
CA ALA A 53 -15.30 6.93 2.72
C ALA A 53 -15.13 6.75 4.23
N ARG A 54 -13.94 6.37 4.69
CA ARG A 54 -13.68 6.19 6.11
C ARG A 54 -13.68 7.51 6.88
N ALA A 55 -13.08 8.55 6.35
CA ALA A 55 -13.09 9.87 6.95
C ALA A 55 -14.53 10.38 7.17
N LYS A 56 -15.41 10.22 6.17
CA LYS A 56 -16.83 10.60 6.27
C LYS A 56 -17.64 9.75 7.25
N GLN A 57 -17.28 8.50 7.45
CA GLN A 57 -17.88 7.66 8.51
C GLN A 57 -17.52 8.18 9.91
N ILE A 58 -16.29 8.69 10.10
CA ILE A 58 -15.83 9.29 11.37
C ILE A 58 -16.45 10.66 11.55
N ASN A 59 -16.40 11.51 10.52
CA ASN A 59 -16.98 12.84 10.49
C ASN A 59 -17.57 13.12 9.10
N PRO A 60 -18.90 13.19 8.95
CA PRO A 60 -19.55 13.47 7.66
C PRO A 60 -19.08 14.78 6.99
N GLY A 61 -18.59 15.76 7.77
CA GLY A 61 -18.03 17.02 7.28
C GLY A 61 -16.54 16.95 6.89
N ALA A 62 -15.88 15.79 7.02
CA ALA A 62 -14.46 15.67 6.72
C ALA A 62 -14.15 15.97 5.24
N LYS A 63 -13.10 16.76 5.02
CA LYS A 63 -12.59 17.07 3.67
C LYS A 63 -11.37 16.22 3.36
N VAL A 64 -11.35 15.61 2.18
CA VAL A 64 -10.20 14.81 1.72
C VAL A 64 -9.70 15.37 0.40
N THR A 65 -8.41 15.67 0.34
CA THR A 65 -7.74 16.22 -0.85
C THR A 65 -6.63 15.27 -1.26
N ALA A 66 -6.72 14.69 -2.46
CA ALA A 66 -5.70 13.82 -3.02
C ALA A 66 -4.95 14.51 -4.16
N VAL A 67 -3.61 14.40 -4.17
CA VAL A 67 -2.73 14.98 -5.18
C VAL A 67 -1.69 13.95 -5.66
N SER A 68 -1.26 14.10 -6.93
CA SER A 68 -0.25 13.24 -7.56
C SER A 68 1.14 13.86 -7.44
N ALA A 69 2.07 13.13 -6.84
CA ALA A 69 3.48 13.53 -6.78
C ALA A 69 4.26 13.13 -8.06
N ASP A 70 3.71 12.24 -8.89
CA ASP A 70 4.34 11.69 -10.09
C ASP A 70 5.72 11.07 -9.80
N TYR A 71 5.85 10.47 -8.59
CA TYR A 71 7.11 9.94 -8.04
C TYR A 71 8.23 10.97 -7.95
N ASP A 72 7.91 12.28 -7.96
CA ASP A 72 8.85 13.38 -7.80
C ASP A 72 8.89 13.83 -6.32
N LEU A 73 10.05 13.64 -5.71
CA LEU A 73 10.29 13.98 -4.31
C LEU A 73 10.12 15.48 -4.04
N ASN A 74 10.62 16.36 -4.93
CA ASN A 74 10.53 17.82 -4.75
C ASN A 74 9.08 18.29 -4.83
N LYS A 75 8.32 17.73 -5.78
CA LYS A 75 6.88 17.96 -5.88
C LYS A 75 6.16 17.53 -4.61
N GLN A 76 6.55 16.37 -4.05
CA GLN A 76 5.95 15.86 -2.82
C GLN A 76 6.29 16.72 -1.60
N PHE A 77 7.51 17.25 -1.48
CA PHE A 77 7.86 18.25 -0.46
C PHE A 77 6.91 19.45 -0.53
N THR A 78 6.71 20.02 -1.71
CA THR A 78 5.81 21.16 -1.93
C THR A 78 4.36 20.82 -1.54
N GLN A 79 3.89 19.61 -1.86
CA GLN A 79 2.53 19.16 -1.50
C GLN A 79 2.35 19.04 0.02
N ILE A 80 3.34 18.49 0.72
CA ILE A 80 3.33 18.40 2.19
C ILE A 80 3.32 19.80 2.80
N ASP A 81 4.12 20.73 2.28
CA ASP A 81 4.12 22.14 2.72
C ASP A 81 2.76 22.81 2.52
N ASN A 82 2.07 22.52 1.42
CA ASN A 82 0.71 23.00 1.18
C ASN A 82 -0.28 22.41 2.18
N PHE A 83 -0.17 21.13 2.54
CA PHE A 83 -1.01 20.51 3.56
C PHE A 83 -0.75 21.08 4.96
N ILE A 84 0.53 21.37 5.28
CA ILE A 84 0.88 22.08 6.54
C ILE A 84 0.22 23.46 6.58
N SER A 85 0.33 24.23 5.50
CA SER A 85 -0.26 25.57 5.39
C SER A 85 -1.79 25.54 5.45
N ALA A 86 -2.42 24.48 4.95
CA ALA A 86 -3.86 24.24 5.03
C ALA A 86 -4.32 23.68 6.39
N HIS A 87 -3.39 23.44 7.34
CA HIS A 87 -3.66 22.90 8.67
C HIS A 87 -4.50 21.61 8.63
N VAL A 88 -4.15 20.66 7.73
CA VAL A 88 -4.85 19.38 7.72
C VAL A 88 -4.58 18.61 9.02
N ASP A 89 -5.53 17.78 9.46
CA ASP A 89 -5.37 16.99 10.69
C ASP A 89 -4.46 15.77 10.47
N MET A 90 -4.49 15.22 9.25
CA MET A 90 -3.78 14.01 8.89
C MET A 90 -3.23 14.09 7.46
N ILE A 91 -2.07 13.51 7.23
CA ILE A 91 -1.53 13.25 5.90
C ILE A 91 -1.43 11.73 5.69
N LEU A 92 -2.03 11.21 4.61
CA LEU A 92 -1.73 9.90 4.07
C LEU A 92 -0.64 10.07 3.00
N LEU A 93 0.50 9.44 3.23
CA LEU A 93 1.72 9.63 2.46
C LEU A 93 2.14 8.35 1.74
N ASN A 94 2.04 8.33 0.42
CA ASN A 94 2.71 7.35 -0.43
C ASN A 94 4.05 7.96 -0.88
N ALA A 95 5.12 7.64 -0.16
CA ALA A 95 6.40 8.34 -0.30
C ALA A 95 7.09 8.06 -1.66
N ALA A 96 7.46 9.12 -2.39
CA ALA A 96 8.25 9.02 -3.62
C ALA A 96 9.68 8.48 -3.37
N ASP A 97 10.24 8.79 -2.20
CA ASP A 97 11.47 8.18 -1.68
C ASP A 97 11.27 7.85 -0.20
N PRO A 98 11.42 6.57 0.20
CA PRO A 98 11.11 6.12 1.56
C PRO A 98 12.01 6.69 2.64
N LYS A 99 13.21 7.17 2.31
CA LYS A 99 14.18 7.75 3.26
C LYS A 99 14.27 9.26 3.14
N ALA A 100 14.42 9.78 1.92
CA ALA A 100 14.62 11.20 1.69
C ALA A 100 13.40 12.06 2.04
N ILE A 101 12.21 11.47 2.20
CA ILE A 101 10.99 12.18 2.61
C ILE A 101 10.99 12.58 4.10
N GLU A 102 11.86 12.01 4.94
CA GLU A 102 11.86 12.17 6.39
C GLU A 102 11.80 13.64 6.88
N PRO A 103 12.56 14.59 6.30
CA PRO A 103 12.50 15.98 6.73
C PRO A 103 11.09 16.60 6.60
N ALA A 104 10.36 16.29 5.51
CA ALA A 104 9.00 16.78 5.31
C ALA A 104 8.02 16.14 6.30
N VAL A 105 8.18 14.84 6.58
CA VAL A 105 7.39 14.13 7.60
C VAL A 105 7.58 14.79 8.97
N LYS A 106 8.82 15.03 9.39
CA LYS A 106 9.13 15.71 10.67
C LYS A 106 8.55 17.11 10.72
N LYS A 107 8.60 17.87 9.63
CA LYS A 107 8.02 19.21 9.53
C LYS A 107 6.51 19.20 9.72
N ALA A 108 5.81 18.24 9.08
CA ALA A 108 4.37 18.07 9.24
C ALA A 108 4.01 17.69 10.70
N GLN A 109 4.75 16.77 11.31
CA GLN A 109 4.55 16.37 12.70
C GLN A 109 4.81 17.50 13.68
N ALA A 110 5.83 18.34 13.45
CA ALA A 110 6.11 19.53 14.25
C ALA A 110 4.97 20.57 14.17
N ALA A 111 4.20 20.59 13.07
CA ALA A 111 2.98 21.36 12.91
C ALA A 111 1.73 20.69 13.54
N GLY A 112 1.89 19.56 14.25
CA GLY A 112 0.81 18.84 14.91
C GLY A 112 0.00 17.91 14.00
N ILE A 113 0.47 17.65 12.78
CA ILE A 113 -0.21 16.80 11.79
C ILE A 113 0.21 15.34 11.97
N THR A 114 -0.75 14.43 12.02
CA THR A 114 -0.48 12.99 12.02
C THR A 114 -0.14 12.53 10.61
N VAL A 115 1.02 11.88 10.43
CA VAL A 115 1.48 11.37 9.13
C VAL A 115 1.45 9.85 9.13
N ILE A 116 0.62 9.26 8.27
CA ILE A 116 0.53 7.81 8.07
C ILE A 116 1.06 7.47 6.68
N ALA A 117 2.10 6.66 6.64
CA ALA A 117 2.58 6.10 5.39
C ALA A 117 1.57 5.04 4.89
N VAL A 118 1.19 5.12 3.63
CA VAL A 118 0.24 4.20 2.99
C VAL A 118 0.85 3.58 1.75
N ASP A 119 0.71 2.26 1.57
CA ASP A 119 1.22 1.47 0.45
C ASP A 119 2.75 1.31 0.43
N VAL A 120 3.50 2.35 0.73
CA VAL A 120 4.96 2.33 0.84
C VAL A 120 5.41 2.91 2.17
N ALA A 121 6.56 2.46 2.66
CA ALA A 121 7.14 2.98 3.89
C ALA A 121 7.63 4.43 3.69
N ALA A 122 7.59 5.21 4.77
CA ALA A 122 8.15 6.56 4.82
C ALA A 122 8.86 6.75 6.16
N ALA A 123 10.14 7.12 6.10
CA ALA A 123 10.92 7.37 7.30
C ALA A 123 10.28 8.47 8.16
N GLY A 124 10.21 8.23 9.46
CA GLY A 124 9.61 9.16 10.42
C GLY A 124 8.10 9.15 10.52
N ALA A 125 7.35 8.47 9.65
CA ALA A 125 5.89 8.39 9.74
C ALA A 125 5.43 7.80 11.09
N ASN A 126 4.27 8.22 11.58
CA ASN A 126 3.71 7.74 12.84
C ASN A 126 3.34 6.25 12.77
N ALA A 127 2.91 5.79 11.62
CA ALA A 127 2.69 4.39 11.29
C ALA A 127 2.74 4.18 9.77
N THR A 128 2.89 2.92 9.37
CA THR A 128 2.82 2.50 7.95
C THR A 128 1.76 1.41 7.80
N VAL A 129 0.88 1.56 6.82
CA VAL A 129 -0.08 0.52 6.42
C VAL A 129 0.20 0.18 4.96
N GLN A 130 0.62 -1.06 4.71
CA GLN A 130 1.01 -1.51 3.37
C GLN A 130 0.71 -3.00 3.18
N THR A 131 0.72 -3.45 1.94
CA THR A 131 0.72 -4.88 1.63
C THR A 131 2.02 -5.51 2.11
N ASN A 132 2.00 -6.77 2.50
CA ASN A 132 3.21 -7.59 2.65
C ASN A 132 3.83 -7.81 1.27
N ASN A 133 4.63 -6.82 0.81
CA ASN A 133 5.16 -6.77 -0.54
C ASN A 133 6.20 -7.85 -0.81
N VAL A 134 6.97 -8.27 0.20
CA VAL A 134 7.88 -9.43 0.08
C VAL A 134 7.04 -10.67 -0.27
N LYS A 135 5.95 -10.90 0.48
CA LYS A 135 5.05 -12.03 0.25
C LYS A 135 4.35 -11.95 -1.11
N ALA A 136 3.98 -10.75 -1.57
CA ALA A 136 3.38 -10.57 -2.89
C ALA A 136 4.33 -10.97 -4.02
N GLY A 137 5.60 -10.56 -3.94
CA GLY A 137 6.65 -10.98 -4.87
C GLY A 137 6.92 -12.49 -4.80
N GLU A 138 6.96 -13.06 -3.59
CA GLU A 138 7.10 -14.51 -3.40
C GLU A 138 5.97 -15.29 -4.06
N LEU A 139 4.70 -14.92 -3.82
CA LEU A 139 3.54 -15.61 -4.38
C LEU A 139 3.53 -15.59 -5.91
N ALA A 140 3.77 -14.43 -6.52
CA ALA A 140 3.81 -14.27 -7.96
C ALA A 140 4.93 -15.08 -8.61
N CYS A 141 6.13 -15.07 -8.00
CA CYS A 141 7.28 -15.79 -8.54
C CYS A 141 7.27 -17.27 -8.20
N ASP A 142 6.67 -17.71 -7.11
CA ASP A 142 6.44 -19.14 -6.82
C ASP A 142 5.49 -19.75 -7.87
N PHE A 143 4.42 -19.05 -8.21
CA PHE A 143 3.54 -19.45 -9.31
C PHE A 143 4.29 -19.49 -10.65
N LEU A 144 5.10 -18.47 -10.96
CA LEU A 144 5.92 -18.43 -12.17
C LEU A 144 6.85 -19.63 -12.25
N ALA A 145 7.60 -19.91 -11.18
CA ALA A 145 8.53 -21.03 -11.12
C ALA A 145 7.83 -22.39 -11.31
N LYS A 146 6.68 -22.59 -10.64
CA LYS A 146 5.86 -23.79 -10.79
C LYS A 146 5.33 -23.95 -12.22
N LYS A 147 4.84 -22.86 -12.82
CA LYS A 147 4.30 -22.88 -14.18
C LYS A 147 5.37 -23.21 -15.23
N LEU A 148 6.62 -22.82 -14.98
CA LEU A 148 7.78 -23.14 -15.81
C LEU A 148 8.40 -24.52 -15.49
N GLY A 149 7.86 -25.26 -14.52
CA GLY A 149 8.42 -26.56 -14.11
C GLY A 149 9.82 -26.44 -13.49
N GLY A 150 10.10 -25.33 -12.82
CA GLY A 150 11.37 -25.05 -12.13
C GLY A 150 12.57 -24.77 -13.04
N LYS A 151 12.37 -24.49 -14.33
CA LYS A 151 13.45 -24.23 -15.31
C LYS A 151 13.03 -23.21 -16.37
N GLY A 152 13.98 -22.43 -16.88
CA GLY A 152 13.75 -21.47 -17.97
C GLY A 152 14.46 -20.12 -17.72
N ASN A 153 14.34 -19.25 -18.70
CA ASN A 153 14.91 -17.91 -18.69
C ASN A 153 13.85 -16.92 -18.25
N VAL A 154 14.12 -16.15 -17.19
CA VAL A 154 13.18 -15.23 -16.57
C VAL A 154 13.79 -13.83 -16.51
N ILE A 155 12.97 -12.81 -16.67
CA ILE A 155 13.32 -11.43 -16.33
C ILE A 155 12.40 -10.91 -15.21
N ILE A 156 12.90 -9.93 -14.47
CA ILE A 156 12.12 -9.09 -13.58
C ILE A 156 12.02 -7.69 -14.23
N GLU A 157 10.82 -7.28 -14.56
CA GLU A 157 10.55 -5.93 -15.02
C GLU A 157 10.37 -5.04 -13.79
N ASN A 158 11.41 -4.26 -13.48
CA ASN A 158 11.51 -3.43 -12.30
C ASN A 158 10.66 -2.15 -12.42
N GLY A 159 10.70 -1.28 -11.43
CA GLY A 159 9.94 -0.04 -11.37
C GLY A 159 10.59 1.03 -10.49
N PRO A 160 9.83 2.08 -10.13
CA PRO A 160 10.30 3.14 -9.24
C PRO A 160 10.86 2.57 -7.94
N GLN A 161 11.93 3.17 -7.40
CA GLN A 161 12.67 2.64 -6.25
C GLN A 161 11.97 2.98 -4.90
N VAL A 162 10.68 2.73 -4.82
CA VAL A 162 9.90 2.80 -3.57
C VAL A 162 9.97 1.46 -2.82
N SER A 163 9.70 1.48 -1.50
CA SER A 163 9.85 0.29 -0.66
C SER A 163 9.05 -0.91 -1.17
N ALA A 164 7.81 -0.70 -1.61
CA ALA A 164 6.95 -1.77 -2.12
C ALA A 164 7.58 -2.49 -3.33
N VAL A 165 8.17 -1.75 -4.27
CA VAL A 165 8.82 -2.33 -5.46
C VAL A 165 10.08 -3.11 -5.07
N VAL A 166 10.92 -2.53 -4.22
CA VAL A 166 12.13 -3.19 -3.71
C VAL A 166 11.78 -4.51 -3.03
N ASP A 167 10.76 -4.53 -2.18
CA ASP A 167 10.30 -5.70 -1.45
C ASP A 167 9.75 -6.79 -2.39
N ARG A 168 8.92 -6.43 -3.38
CA ARG A 168 8.41 -7.36 -4.40
C ARG A 168 9.54 -8.02 -5.18
N VAL A 169 10.50 -7.23 -5.64
CA VAL A 169 11.67 -7.73 -6.37
C VAL A 169 12.52 -8.66 -5.50
N ASN A 170 12.73 -8.32 -4.23
CA ASN A 170 13.47 -9.15 -3.28
C ASN A 170 12.73 -10.46 -2.99
N GLY A 171 11.42 -10.43 -2.78
CA GLY A 171 10.59 -11.62 -2.61
C GLY A 171 10.67 -12.55 -3.82
N CYS A 172 10.54 -11.99 -5.03
CA CYS A 172 10.70 -12.74 -6.26
C CYS A 172 12.10 -13.37 -6.39
N LYS A 173 13.18 -12.60 -6.20
CA LYS A 173 14.56 -13.12 -6.25
C LYS A 173 14.80 -14.25 -5.25
N THR A 174 14.20 -14.17 -4.05
CA THR A 174 14.29 -15.22 -3.03
C THR A 174 13.70 -16.55 -3.53
N VAL A 175 12.57 -16.49 -4.24
CA VAL A 175 11.96 -17.69 -4.85
C VAL A 175 12.79 -18.21 -6.01
N LEU A 176 13.23 -17.35 -6.91
CA LEU A 176 14.03 -17.76 -8.06
C LEU A 176 15.34 -18.41 -7.64
N ALA A 177 15.98 -17.92 -6.57
CA ALA A 177 17.20 -18.52 -6.02
C ALA A 177 17.01 -19.94 -5.50
N LYS A 178 15.79 -20.32 -5.08
CA LYS A 178 15.44 -21.69 -4.66
C LYS A 178 15.17 -22.64 -5.84
N ASN A 179 15.14 -22.13 -7.08
CA ASN A 179 14.87 -22.86 -8.30
C ASN A 179 16.08 -22.79 -9.25
N PRO A 180 17.14 -23.57 -9.05
CA PRO A 180 18.42 -23.44 -9.77
C PRO A 180 18.32 -23.67 -11.28
N GLY A 181 17.24 -24.31 -11.75
CA GLY A 181 16.95 -24.47 -13.18
C GLY A 181 16.41 -23.19 -13.83
N ILE A 182 16.03 -22.17 -13.04
CA ILE A 182 15.56 -20.89 -13.54
C ILE A 182 16.74 -19.91 -13.58
N LYS A 183 16.98 -19.34 -14.76
CA LYS A 183 18.02 -18.32 -14.97
C LYS A 183 17.39 -16.93 -15.00
N LEU A 184 17.67 -16.11 -14.00
CA LEU A 184 17.33 -14.69 -14.02
C LEU A 184 18.29 -13.97 -14.98
N LEU A 185 17.77 -13.53 -16.13
CA LEU A 185 18.56 -12.89 -17.17
C LEU A 185 18.82 -11.40 -16.88
N SER A 186 17.83 -10.71 -16.31
CA SER A 186 17.90 -9.30 -15.98
C SER A 186 16.81 -8.85 -15.01
N ALA A 187 17.11 -7.74 -14.31
CA ALA A 187 16.17 -7.00 -13.47
C ALA A 187 16.45 -5.49 -13.55
N ASP A 188 17.00 -5.03 -14.67
CA ASP A 188 17.62 -3.70 -14.82
C ASP A 188 16.70 -2.65 -15.45
N GLN A 189 15.62 -3.03 -16.14
CA GLN A 189 14.72 -2.09 -16.79
C GLN A 189 13.64 -1.59 -15.85
N ASP A 190 13.49 -0.27 -15.80
CA ASP A 190 12.43 0.42 -15.06
C ASP A 190 11.21 0.66 -15.95
N GLY A 191 10.16 -0.12 -15.73
CA GLY A 191 8.85 0.04 -16.40
C GLY A 191 7.99 1.17 -15.80
N LYS A 192 8.54 1.97 -14.88
CA LYS A 192 7.92 3.18 -14.29
C LYS A 192 6.55 2.95 -13.65
N GLY A 193 6.21 1.71 -13.32
CA GLY A 193 4.92 1.33 -12.75
C GLY A 193 3.73 1.60 -13.70
N SER A 194 3.95 1.74 -15.00
CA SER A 194 2.95 2.13 -15.99
C SER A 194 2.82 1.14 -17.14
N ARG A 195 1.67 1.14 -17.82
CA ARG A 195 1.44 0.29 -19.00
C ARG A 195 2.42 0.60 -20.14
N GLU A 196 2.63 1.89 -20.43
CA GLU A 196 3.56 2.33 -21.46
C GLU A 196 5.00 1.96 -21.12
N GLY A 197 5.42 2.20 -19.87
CA GLY A 197 6.75 1.83 -19.41
C GLY A 197 6.98 0.34 -19.46
N GLY A 198 5.99 -0.48 -19.05
CA GLY A 198 6.04 -1.93 -19.18
C GLY A 198 6.16 -2.41 -20.61
N MET A 199 5.38 -1.81 -21.53
CA MET A 199 5.48 -2.14 -22.95
C MET A 199 6.89 -1.83 -23.50
N ASN A 200 7.45 -0.66 -23.20
CA ASN A 200 8.77 -0.25 -23.65
C ASN A 200 9.88 -1.14 -23.07
N ALA A 201 9.83 -1.45 -21.78
CA ALA A 201 10.77 -2.34 -21.12
C ALA A 201 10.74 -3.74 -21.74
N MET A 202 9.53 -4.30 -21.94
CA MET A 202 9.38 -5.63 -22.54
C MET A 202 9.85 -5.69 -23.98
N GLN A 203 9.62 -4.65 -24.81
CA GLN A 203 10.18 -4.58 -26.16
C GLN A 203 11.72 -4.65 -26.14
N GLY A 204 12.35 -3.94 -25.20
CA GLY A 204 13.79 -4.00 -24.99
C GLY A 204 14.27 -5.38 -24.57
N TYR A 205 13.57 -6.04 -23.64
CA TYR A 205 13.90 -7.39 -23.20
C TYR A 205 13.72 -8.44 -24.31
N LEU A 206 12.65 -8.35 -25.10
CA LEU A 206 12.40 -9.27 -26.20
C LEU A 206 13.41 -9.16 -27.33
N THR A 207 13.95 -7.97 -27.53
CA THR A 207 15.06 -7.73 -28.48
C THR A 207 16.37 -8.29 -27.93
N ARG A 208 16.66 -8.07 -26.65
CA ARG A 208 17.90 -8.50 -25.99
C ARG A 208 17.94 -10.00 -25.73
N PHE A 209 16.79 -10.64 -25.47
CA PHE A 209 16.69 -12.05 -25.09
C PHE A 209 15.77 -12.82 -26.05
N PRO A 210 16.32 -13.44 -27.11
CA PRO A 210 15.54 -14.22 -28.06
C PRO A 210 14.76 -15.38 -27.40
N LYS A 211 15.33 -15.97 -26.33
CA LYS A 211 14.67 -17.00 -25.53
C LYS A 211 14.30 -16.44 -24.15
N LEU A 212 13.04 -16.17 -23.97
CA LEU A 212 12.45 -15.70 -22.72
C LEU A 212 11.22 -16.57 -22.41
N ASP A 213 11.20 -17.19 -21.23
CA ASP A 213 10.16 -18.15 -20.83
C ASP A 213 9.22 -17.52 -19.78
N GLY A 214 9.70 -16.58 -18.96
CA GLY A 214 8.90 -15.97 -17.92
C GLY A 214 9.25 -14.52 -17.60
N VAL A 215 8.25 -13.79 -17.12
CA VAL A 215 8.36 -12.38 -16.71
C VAL A 215 7.64 -12.20 -15.39
N PHE A 216 8.32 -11.65 -14.42
CA PHE A 216 7.69 -11.02 -13.26
C PHE A 216 7.70 -9.51 -13.46
N THR A 217 6.53 -8.88 -13.43
CA THR A 217 6.38 -7.42 -13.42
C THR A 217 6.00 -6.96 -12.03
N ILE A 218 6.50 -5.79 -11.62
CA ILE A 218 6.27 -5.30 -10.26
C ILE A 218 4.82 -4.89 -10.00
N ASN A 219 4.03 -4.66 -11.05
CA ASN A 219 2.62 -4.34 -10.94
C ASN A 219 1.82 -4.73 -12.20
N ASP A 220 0.49 -4.70 -12.09
CA ASP A 220 -0.43 -5.08 -13.15
C ASP A 220 -0.40 -4.16 -14.38
N PRO A 221 -0.29 -2.82 -14.26
CA PRO A 221 -0.13 -1.98 -15.45
C PRO A 221 1.05 -2.40 -16.33
N GLN A 222 2.20 -2.71 -15.73
CA GLN A 222 3.36 -3.20 -16.48
C GLN A 222 3.09 -4.55 -17.13
N ALA A 223 2.41 -5.48 -16.45
CA ALA A 223 2.06 -6.79 -17.01
C ALA A 223 1.19 -6.69 -18.27
N VAL A 224 0.19 -5.80 -18.24
CA VAL A 224 -0.65 -5.53 -19.40
C VAL A 224 0.16 -4.92 -20.55
N GLY A 225 1.10 -4.01 -20.23
CA GLY A 225 2.03 -3.44 -21.21
C GLY A 225 2.95 -4.51 -21.83
N SER A 226 3.50 -5.39 -21.02
CA SER A 226 4.36 -6.50 -21.44
C SER A 226 3.63 -7.51 -22.33
N ASP A 227 2.36 -7.83 -22.02
CA ASP A 227 1.52 -8.67 -22.89
C ASP A 227 1.30 -8.03 -24.26
N LEU A 228 1.03 -6.73 -24.31
CA LEU A 228 0.88 -5.97 -25.55
C LEU A 228 2.16 -5.99 -26.39
N ALA A 229 3.32 -5.74 -25.77
CA ALA A 229 4.62 -5.80 -26.46
C ALA A 229 4.91 -7.19 -27.04
N ALA A 230 4.64 -8.24 -26.27
CA ALA A 230 4.82 -9.61 -26.73
C ALA A 230 3.91 -9.91 -27.94
N LYS A 231 2.64 -9.48 -27.90
CA LYS A 231 1.70 -9.64 -29.04
C LYS A 231 2.17 -8.89 -30.29
N GLN A 232 2.62 -7.63 -30.14
CA GLN A 232 3.14 -6.84 -31.28
C GLN A 232 4.33 -7.51 -31.96
N LEU A 233 5.18 -8.19 -31.17
CA LEU A 233 6.35 -8.90 -31.67
C LEU A 233 6.08 -10.38 -31.95
N SER A 234 4.81 -10.80 -31.97
CA SER A 234 4.38 -12.17 -32.21
C SER A 234 5.08 -13.22 -31.31
N ARG A 235 5.42 -12.81 -30.07
CA ARG A 235 6.06 -13.68 -29.08
C ARG A 235 4.99 -14.38 -28.25
N THR A 236 5.10 -15.71 -28.20
CA THR A 236 4.18 -16.60 -27.49
C THR A 236 4.94 -17.50 -26.50
N GLY A 237 4.22 -18.25 -25.66
CA GLY A 237 4.82 -19.21 -24.73
C GLY A 237 5.50 -18.56 -23.52
N ILE A 238 5.37 -17.25 -23.31
CA ILE A 238 5.91 -16.53 -22.15
C ILE A 238 4.87 -16.53 -21.04
N VAL A 239 5.28 -16.82 -19.81
CA VAL A 239 4.43 -16.71 -18.61
C VAL A 239 4.68 -15.37 -17.97
N ILE A 240 3.63 -14.53 -17.84
CA ILE A 240 3.71 -13.24 -17.16
C ILE A 240 2.97 -13.34 -15.81
N THR A 241 3.62 -12.90 -14.74
CA THR A 241 3.03 -12.74 -13.40
C THR A 241 3.27 -11.35 -12.87
N SER A 242 2.39 -10.89 -11.99
CA SER A 242 2.39 -9.51 -11.50
C SER A 242 1.89 -9.36 -10.05
N VAL A 243 1.69 -8.13 -9.64
CA VAL A 243 1.09 -7.75 -8.35
C VAL A 243 0.06 -6.66 -8.61
N ASP A 244 -1.00 -6.62 -7.88
CA ASP A 244 -2.03 -5.64 -7.54
C ASP A 244 -3.44 -6.24 -7.50
N GLY A 245 -3.84 -7.07 -8.49
CA GLY A 245 -5.24 -7.53 -8.61
C GLY A 245 -6.17 -6.46 -9.18
N ALA A 246 -5.67 -5.62 -10.07
CA ALA A 246 -6.41 -4.53 -10.70
C ALA A 246 -7.50 -5.03 -11.66
N PRO A 247 -8.56 -4.23 -11.95
CA PRO A 247 -9.63 -4.62 -12.88
C PRO A 247 -9.12 -5.03 -14.27
N ASP A 248 -8.07 -4.37 -14.77
CA ASP A 248 -7.46 -4.69 -16.07
C ASP A 248 -6.79 -6.08 -16.05
N ILE A 249 -6.20 -6.48 -14.92
CA ILE A 249 -5.59 -7.80 -14.80
C ILE A 249 -6.64 -8.90 -14.67
N GLU A 250 -7.79 -8.61 -14.05
CA GLU A 250 -8.92 -9.55 -14.07
C GLU A 250 -9.35 -9.84 -15.51
N THR A 251 -9.45 -8.79 -16.33
CA THR A 251 -9.77 -8.91 -17.75
C THR A 251 -8.70 -9.70 -18.49
N ALA A 252 -7.41 -9.44 -18.21
CA ALA A 252 -6.30 -10.16 -18.81
C ALA A 252 -6.29 -11.64 -18.44
N LEU A 253 -6.54 -11.97 -17.17
CA LEU A 253 -6.61 -13.36 -16.67
C LEU A 253 -7.79 -14.15 -17.27
N LYS A 254 -8.93 -13.46 -17.55
CA LYS A 254 -10.11 -14.07 -18.20
C LYS A 254 -9.96 -14.18 -19.72
N GLY A 255 -9.04 -13.40 -20.31
CA GLY A 255 -8.87 -13.26 -21.78
C GLY A 255 -7.73 -14.11 -22.37
N ASN A 256 -7.51 -13.93 -23.67
CA ASN A 256 -6.37 -14.53 -24.37
C ASN A 256 -5.13 -13.63 -24.25
N THR A 257 -4.40 -13.79 -23.15
CA THR A 257 -3.18 -13.05 -22.82
C THR A 257 -2.09 -13.98 -22.28
N LEU A 258 -0.87 -13.49 -22.18
CA LEU A 258 0.26 -14.21 -21.56
C LEU A 258 0.26 -14.11 -20.02
N VAL A 259 -0.59 -13.22 -19.46
CA VAL A 259 -0.73 -13.06 -18.01
C VAL A 259 -1.39 -14.30 -17.42
N GLN A 260 -0.77 -14.86 -16.37
CA GLN A 260 -1.21 -16.10 -15.74
C GLN A 260 -1.60 -15.94 -14.26
N ALA A 261 -1.02 -14.97 -13.56
CA ALA A 261 -1.31 -14.70 -12.17
C ALA A 261 -0.97 -13.27 -11.78
N SER A 262 -1.62 -12.77 -10.72
CA SER A 262 -1.28 -11.54 -10.01
C SER A 262 -1.46 -11.75 -8.50
N SER A 263 -0.55 -11.24 -7.68
CA SER A 263 -0.74 -11.18 -6.23
C SER A 263 -1.60 -9.97 -5.89
N SER A 264 -2.82 -10.19 -5.38
CA SER A 264 -3.76 -9.09 -5.12
C SER A 264 -3.36 -8.26 -3.91
N GLN A 265 -3.64 -6.98 -3.99
CA GLN A 265 -3.67 -6.02 -2.90
C GLN A 265 -5.12 -5.60 -2.62
N ASP A 266 -5.35 -4.99 -1.47
CA ASP A 266 -6.62 -4.35 -1.14
C ASP A 266 -6.40 -2.87 -0.79
N PRO A 267 -6.33 -1.99 -1.82
CA PRO A 267 -6.10 -0.57 -1.62
C PRO A 267 -7.23 0.14 -0.86
N TRP A 268 -8.46 -0.37 -0.95
CA TRP A 268 -9.59 0.16 -0.20
C TRP A 268 -9.44 -0.11 1.30
N ALA A 269 -9.29 -1.37 1.69
CA ALA A 269 -9.10 -1.74 3.09
C ALA A 269 -7.84 -1.11 3.68
N MET A 270 -6.76 -1.03 2.89
CA MET A 270 -5.51 -0.36 3.27
C MET A 270 -5.74 1.11 3.64
N ALA A 271 -6.45 1.85 2.80
CA ALA A 271 -6.76 3.25 3.04
C ALA A 271 -7.65 3.45 4.28
N GLN A 272 -8.68 2.61 4.44
CA GLN A 272 -9.54 2.64 5.63
C GLN A 272 -8.74 2.36 6.91
N GLN A 273 -7.86 1.36 6.87
CA GLN A 273 -6.99 1.04 8.00
C GLN A 273 -6.03 2.18 8.31
N ALA A 274 -5.45 2.84 7.29
CA ALA A 274 -4.57 3.99 7.48
C ALA A 274 -5.30 5.16 8.17
N VAL A 275 -6.53 5.46 7.76
CA VAL A 275 -7.37 6.49 8.42
C VAL A 275 -7.69 6.09 9.86
N ASN A 276 -8.05 4.81 10.12
CA ASN A 276 -8.34 4.33 11.47
C ASN A 276 -7.13 4.48 12.40
N VAL A 277 -5.97 4.03 11.95
CA VAL A 277 -4.72 4.13 12.71
C VAL A 277 -4.36 5.58 12.98
N GLY A 278 -4.43 6.43 11.95
CA GLY A 278 -4.15 7.85 12.11
C GLY A 278 -5.12 8.55 13.06
N TYR A 279 -6.40 8.26 12.97
CA TYR A 279 -7.41 8.79 13.89
C TYR A 279 -7.19 8.33 15.34
N GLY A 280 -6.83 7.06 15.54
CA GLY A 280 -6.44 6.55 16.85
C GLY A 280 -5.23 7.30 17.43
N ILE A 281 -4.18 7.53 16.61
CA ILE A 281 -2.97 8.27 17.02
C ILE A 281 -3.31 9.72 17.39
N MET A 282 -4.14 10.41 16.61
CA MET A 282 -4.64 11.76 16.92
C MET A 282 -5.32 11.84 18.29
N ASN A 283 -5.92 10.73 18.73
CA ASN A 283 -6.63 10.58 20.01
C ASN A 283 -5.80 9.87 21.10
N GLY A 284 -4.47 9.86 20.94
CA GLY A 284 -3.54 9.37 21.96
C GLY A 284 -3.37 7.84 21.99
N GLN A 285 -3.98 7.10 21.06
CA GLN A 285 -3.79 5.65 20.92
C GLN A 285 -2.49 5.39 20.16
N LYS A 286 -1.67 4.48 20.68
CA LYS A 286 -0.47 4.01 19.97
C LYS A 286 -0.73 2.62 19.40
N PRO A 287 -0.51 2.38 18.10
CA PRO A 287 -0.60 1.02 17.58
C PRO A 287 0.46 0.14 18.23
N ALA A 288 0.12 -1.11 18.55
CA ALA A 288 1.06 -2.07 19.12
C ALA A 288 2.26 -2.33 18.18
N ASN A 289 2.02 -2.29 16.88
CA ASN A 289 3.05 -2.33 15.84
C ASN A 289 2.80 -1.16 14.87
N PRO A 290 3.76 -0.24 14.69
CA PRO A 290 3.60 0.86 13.73
C PRO A 290 3.69 0.40 12.26
N MET A 291 4.18 -0.82 11.99
CA MET A 291 4.19 -1.43 10.66
C MET A 291 3.02 -2.42 10.56
N ILE A 292 1.99 -2.07 9.81
CA ILE A 292 0.78 -2.87 9.62
C ILE A 292 0.81 -3.45 8.22
N LEU A 293 0.91 -4.77 8.12
CA LEU A 293 0.97 -5.50 6.86
C LEU A 293 -0.39 -6.13 6.54
N ILE A 294 -0.85 -5.94 5.31
CA ILE A 294 -2.03 -6.60 4.75
C ILE A 294 -1.53 -7.74 3.87
N GLU A 295 -2.01 -8.97 4.14
CA GLU A 295 -1.56 -10.14 3.40
C GLU A 295 -2.16 -10.16 1.99
N PRO A 296 -1.32 -10.37 0.96
CA PRO A 296 -1.77 -10.52 -0.42
C PRO A 296 -2.35 -11.91 -0.66
N ALA A 297 -3.22 -12.04 -1.65
CA ALA A 297 -3.71 -13.32 -2.14
C ALA A 297 -3.39 -13.50 -3.61
N LEU A 298 -3.06 -14.72 -4.03
CA LEU A 298 -2.75 -15.01 -5.43
C LEU A 298 -4.02 -15.19 -6.25
N ILE A 299 -4.16 -14.39 -7.31
CA ILE A 299 -5.20 -14.51 -8.33
C ILE A 299 -4.59 -15.17 -9.56
N THR A 300 -5.25 -16.19 -10.08
CA THR A 300 -4.84 -16.95 -11.26
C THR A 300 -6.01 -17.06 -12.23
N ARG A 301 -5.77 -17.60 -13.42
CA ARG A 301 -6.83 -17.94 -14.38
C ARG A 301 -7.87 -18.89 -13.80
N ASP A 302 -7.48 -19.75 -12.85
CA ASP A 302 -8.37 -20.77 -12.29
C ASP A 302 -9.34 -20.17 -11.26
N ASN A 303 -8.91 -19.14 -10.50
CA ASN A 303 -9.70 -18.56 -9.40
C ASN A 303 -10.21 -17.13 -9.65
N VAL A 304 -9.84 -16.47 -10.76
CA VAL A 304 -10.24 -15.09 -11.06
C VAL A 304 -11.76 -14.89 -11.12
N LYS A 305 -12.54 -15.93 -11.40
CA LYS A 305 -14.01 -15.84 -11.44
C LYS A 305 -14.62 -15.63 -10.06
N SER A 306 -13.95 -16.06 -8.98
CA SER A 306 -14.38 -15.88 -7.59
C SER A 306 -13.73 -14.68 -6.91
N TYR A 307 -12.78 -14.02 -7.58
CA TYR A 307 -12.14 -12.82 -7.05
C TYR A 307 -13.10 -11.63 -7.05
N LYS A 308 -13.22 -10.95 -5.91
CA LYS A 308 -14.14 -9.81 -5.77
C LYS A 308 -13.61 -8.51 -6.38
N GLY A 309 -12.28 -8.39 -6.52
CA GLY A 309 -11.64 -7.21 -7.10
C GLY A 309 -11.84 -5.90 -6.33
N TRP A 310 -11.26 -4.83 -6.84
CA TRP A 310 -11.36 -3.48 -6.26
C TRP A 310 -12.70 -2.78 -6.56
N SER A 311 -13.47 -3.30 -7.50
CA SER A 311 -14.79 -2.77 -7.90
C SER A 311 -15.93 -3.40 -7.12
N ALA A 312 -15.67 -4.37 -6.25
CA ALA A 312 -16.71 -4.94 -5.41
C ALA A 312 -17.34 -3.87 -4.50
N PRO A 313 -18.64 -3.94 -4.23
CA PRO A 313 -19.26 -3.10 -3.22
C PRO A 313 -18.58 -3.29 -1.86
N HIS A 314 -18.25 -2.20 -1.20
CA HIS A 314 -17.60 -2.14 0.10
C HIS A 314 -18.55 -1.67 1.19
#